data_592d40681c46e014b129bf30273212b4
#
_entry.id   592d40681c46e014b129bf30273212b4
#
_cell.length_a   1.000
_cell.length_b   1.000
_cell.length_c   1.000
_cell.angle_alpha   90.00
_cell.angle_beta   90.00
_cell.angle_gamma   90.00
#
_symmetry.space_group_name_H-M   'P 1'
#
loop_
_entity.id
_entity.type
_entity.pdbx_description
1 polymer ?
#
loop_
_entity_poly.entity_id
_entity_poly.type
_entity_poly.pdbx_seq_one_letter_code
_entity_poly.pdbx_strand_id
1 'polypeptide(L)'
;PSANREPFLLDMATSLVARGKVKLAEKDGRPIPADWALDVDGNPTTDPSKARTMVPCGGYKGFGISLAIEILCSALSGAKTSATVGELYDLSGCHQDLGFFFGVLNVGGVTDLNRFENSVDSLITSMKESPKAAGVGEIFVAGEIENRKQKISQAEGVNISDAVIRELREVSEMSGIPFECEF
;
A
#
# COMPACT_ATOMS: atom_id res chain seq x y z
N PRO A 1 18.63 2.94 -5.66
CA PRO A 1 19.07 2.52 -7.00
C PRO A 1 19.84 1.19 -6.95
N SER A 2 19.96 0.55 -8.11
CA SER A 2 20.60 -0.73 -8.35
C SER A 2 21.32 -0.61 -9.70
N ALA A 3 22.49 -1.28 -9.90
CA ALA A 3 23.28 -1.12 -11.11
C ALA A 3 22.66 -1.86 -12.32
N ASN A 4 22.11 -3.06 -12.10
CA ASN A 4 21.67 -3.96 -13.16
C ASN A 4 20.20 -4.41 -13.04
N ARG A 5 19.46 -3.83 -12.12
CA ARG A 5 18.07 -4.20 -11.81
C ARG A 5 17.19 -2.98 -11.71
N GLU A 6 15.89 -3.19 -11.74
CA GLU A 6 14.92 -2.16 -11.31
C GLU A 6 15.21 -1.75 -9.87
N PRO A 7 14.95 -0.49 -9.50
CA PRO A 7 15.21 -0.02 -8.14
C PRO A 7 14.37 -0.79 -7.12
N PHE A 8 14.94 -1.00 -5.92
CA PHE A 8 14.15 -1.46 -4.79
C PHE A 8 13.11 -0.40 -4.43
N LEU A 9 11.84 -0.75 -4.50
CA LEU A 9 10.73 0.15 -4.24
C LEU A 9 9.83 -0.46 -3.15
N LEU A 10 9.90 0.10 -1.95
CA LEU A 10 9.03 -0.30 -0.85
C LEU A 10 7.84 0.66 -0.76
N ASP A 11 6.70 0.21 -1.26
CA ASP A 11 5.41 0.89 -1.13
C ASP A 11 4.45 -0.01 -0.35
N MET A 12 4.22 0.32 0.91
CA MET A 12 3.38 -0.48 1.79
C MET A 12 2.71 0.35 2.88
N ALA A 13 1.50 -0.02 3.24
CA ALA A 13 0.90 0.40 4.50
C ALA A 13 1.56 -0.34 5.68
N THR A 14 1.53 0.26 6.86
CA THR A 14 2.03 -0.36 8.10
C THR A 14 1.05 -1.36 8.73
N SER A 15 -0.15 -1.49 8.17
CA SER A 15 -1.11 -2.54 8.50
C SER A 15 -0.74 -3.86 7.82
N LEU A 16 -1.18 -4.98 8.41
CA LEU A 16 -0.95 -6.34 7.86
C LEU A 16 -1.55 -6.47 6.44
N VAL A 17 -2.64 -5.76 6.17
CA VAL A 17 -3.30 -5.71 4.88
C VAL A 17 -3.82 -4.30 4.60
N ALA A 18 -3.86 -3.89 3.34
CA ALA A 18 -4.45 -2.61 2.95
C ALA A 18 -5.98 -2.60 3.20
N ARG A 19 -6.52 -1.51 3.75
CA ARG A 19 -7.97 -1.35 4.02
C ARG A 19 -8.82 -1.57 2.77
N GLY A 20 -8.31 -1.24 1.59
CA GLY A 20 -8.98 -1.49 0.31
C GLY A 20 -9.31 -2.96 0.05
N LYS A 21 -8.47 -3.91 0.52
CA LYS A 21 -8.78 -5.35 0.40
C LYS A 21 -9.96 -5.76 1.29
N VAL A 22 -10.08 -5.16 2.48
CA VAL A 22 -11.23 -5.40 3.37
C VAL A 22 -12.51 -4.84 2.74
N LYS A 23 -12.44 -3.62 2.17
CA LYS A 23 -13.57 -3.02 1.46
C LYS A 23 -14.00 -3.82 0.23
N LEU A 24 -13.04 -4.36 -0.52
CA LEU A 24 -13.34 -5.23 -1.65
C LEU A 24 -14.02 -6.53 -1.20
N ALA A 25 -13.53 -7.15 -0.11
CA ALA A 25 -14.15 -8.35 0.45
C ALA A 25 -15.59 -8.06 0.94
N GLU A 26 -15.85 -6.88 1.51
CA GLU A 26 -17.19 -6.43 1.89
C GLU A 26 -18.12 -6.32 0.67
N LYS A 27 -17.67 -5.66 -0.41
CA LYS A 27 -18.43 -5.54 -1.68
C LYS A 27 -18.73 -6.91 -2.31
N ASP A 28 -17.77 -7.84 -2.22
CA ASP A 28 -17.89 -9.19 -2.76
C ASP A 28 -18.67 -10.15 -1.84
N GLY A 29 -19.08 -9.73 -0.66
CA GLY A 29 -19.75 -10.59 0.33
C GLY A 29 -18.88 -11.72 0.85
N ARG A 30 -17.55 -11.57 0.85
CA ARG A 30 -16.59 -12.59 1.26
C ARG A 30 -16.02 -12.31 2.66
N PRO A 31 -15.82 -13.35 3.49
CA PRO A 31 -15.14 -13.18 4.77
C PRO A 31 -13.67 -12.78 4.58
N ILE A 32 -13.10 -12.14 5.61
CA ILE A 32 -11.68 -11.84 5.73
C ILE A 32 -11.00 -12.75 6.76
N PRO A 33 -9.67 -12.96 6.69
CA PRO A 33 -8.91 -13.59 7.75
C PRO A 33 -9.08 -12.84 9.09
N ALA A 34 -9.16 -13.58 10.20
CA ALA A 34 -9.40 -13.02 11.53
C ALA A 34 -8.24 -12.14 12.05
N ASP A 35 -7.05 -12.28 11.47
CA ASP A 35 -5.85 -11.50 11.81
C ASP A 35 -5.73 -10.17 11.05
N TRP A 36 -6.68 -9.84 10.16
CA TRP A 36 -6.62 -8.61 9.36
C TRP A 36 -7.15 -7.39 10.08
N ALA A 37 -8.22 -7.57 10.85
CA ALA A 37 -8.90 -6.44 11.47
C ALA A 37 -9.55 -6.81 12.82
N LEU A 38 -9.79 -5.75 13.61
CA LEU A 38 -10.54 -5.81 14.85
C LEU A 38 -11.88 -5.07 14.68
N ASP A 39 -12.90 -5.53 15.41
CA ASP A 39 -14.20 -4.86 15.50
C ASP A 39 -14.18 -3.65 16.46
N VAL A 40 -15.35 -3.08 16.74
CA VAL A 40 -15.51 -1.92 17.64
C VAL A 40 -15.11 -2.24 19.08
N ASP A 41 -15.23 -3.49 19.50
CA ASP A 41 -14.90 -3.95 20.86
C ASP A 41 -13.44 -4.43 20.97
N GLY A 42 -12.66 -4.35 19.85
CA GLY A 42 -11.26 -4.77 19.81
C GLY A 42 -11.07 -6.27 19.60
N ASN A 43 -12.10 -7.02 19.24
CA ASN A 43 -11.98 -8.45 18.96
C ASN A 43 -11.64 -8.71 17.49
N PRO A 44 -10.85 -9.76 17.18
CA PRO A 44 -10.64 -10.21 15.82
C PRO A 44 -11.96 -10.50 15.10
N THR A 45 -12.09 -10.03 13.85
CA THR A 45 -13.30 -10.25 13.07
C THR A 45 -13.02 -10.84 11.70
N THR A 46 -13.86 -11.78 11.26
CA THR A 46 -13.89 -12.31 9.89
C THR A 46 -14.95 -11.63 9.03
N ASP A 47 -15.77 -10.76 9.63
CA ASP A 47 -16.80 -9.99 8.94
C ASP A 47 -16.22 -8.63 8.52
N PRO A 48 -16.02 -8.37 7.20
CA PRO A 48 -15.43 -7.13 6.74
C PRO A 48 -16.28 -5.90 7.07
N SER A 49 -17.60 -6.03 7.23
CA SER A 49 -18.49 -4.92 7.59
C SER A 49 -18.28 -4.43 9.03
N LYS A 50 -17.75 -5.30 9.90
CA LYS A 50 -17.43 -5.01 11.30
C LYS A 50 -16.00 -4.52 11.51
N ALA A 51 -15.15 -4.58 10.48
CA ALA A 51 -13.76 -4.14 10.57
C ALA A 51 -13.66 -2.64 10.89
N ARG A 52 -13.06 -2.30 12.02
CA ARG A 52 -12.82 -0.92 12.47
C ARG A 52 -11.35 -0.57 12.49
N THR A 53 -10.53 -1.42 13.09
CA THR A 53 -9.09 -1.20 13.25
C THR A 53 -8.32 -2.25 12.48
N MET A 54 -7.38 -1.81 11.64
CA MET A 54 -6.48 -2.73 10.92
C MET A 54 -5.36 -3.19 11.86
N VAL A 55 -5.04 -4.48 11.82
CA VAL A 55 -3.93 -5.04 12.62
C VAL A 55 -2.60 -4.58 12.04
N PRO A 56 -1.65 -4.06 12.86
CA PRO A 56 -0.32 -3.66 12.39
C PRO A 56 0.51 -4.87 11.92
N CYS A 57 1.27 -4.72 10.85
CA CYS A 57 2.21 -5.73 10.39
C CYS A 57 3.29 -6.00 11.48
N GLY A 58 3.55 -7.26 11.82
CA GLY A 58 4.50 -7.61 12.86
C GLY A 58 4.12 -7.12 14.28
N GLY A 59 2.82 -6.88 14.54
CA GLY A 59 2.29 -6.53 15.85
C GLY A 59 2.81 -5.20 16.38
N TYR A 60 3.34 -5.19 17.62
CA TYR A 60 3.83 -3.96 18.27
C TYR A 60 4.99 -3.27 17.51
N LYS A 61 5.77 -4.01 16.72
CA LYS A 61 6.85 -3.44 15.90
C LYS A 61 6.29 -2.58 14.78
N GLY A 62 5.30 -3.08 14.05
CA GLY A 62 4.59 -2.31 13.02
C GLY A 62 3.83 -1.12 13.61
N PHE A 63 3.23 -1.28 14.80
CA PHE A 63 2.64 -0.15 15.54
C PHE A 63 3.68 0.95 15.81
N GLY A 64 4.89 0.57 16.26
CA GLY A 64 5.99 1.53 16.48
C GLY A 64 6.41 2.27 15.20
N ILE A 65 6.46 1.56 14.06
CA ILE A 65 6.73 2.18 12.75
C ILE A 65 5.60 3.14 12.36
N SER A 66 4.33 2.75 12.56
CA SER A 66 3.17 3.60 12.30
C SER A 66 3.23 4.90 13.10
N LEU A 67 3.57 4.79 14.39
CA LEU A 67 3.68 5.95 15.28
C LEU A 67 4.83 6.88 14.85
N ALA A 68 5.97 6.34 14.43
CA ALA A 68 7.08 7.15 13.92
C ALA A 68 6.69 7.91 12.63
N ILE A 69 5.96 7.26 11.72
CA ILE A 69 5.42 7.89 10.51
C ILE A 69 4.41 8.99 10.88
N GLU A 70 3.52 8.74 11.83
CA GLU A 70 2.54 9.71 12.33
C GLU A 70 3.24 10.97 12.89
N ILE A 71 4.29 10.79 13.70
CA ILE A 71 5.10 11.91 14.24
C ILE A 71 5.71 12.73 13.11
N LEU A 72 6.29 12.08 12.10
CA LEU A 72 6.95 12.76 10.98
C LEU A 72 5.94 13.44 10.04
N CYS A 73 4.86 12.74 9.69
CA CYS A 73 3.89 13.26 8.72
C CYS A 73 2.93 14.27 9.33
N SER A 74 2.45 14.04 10.56
CA SER A 74 1.38 14.83 11.17
C SER A 74 1.91 15.77 12.24
N ALA A 75 2.51 15.26 13.32
CA ALA A 75 2.93 16.12 14.43
C ALA A 75 4.00 17.14 13.99
N LEU A 76 4.97 16.74 13.17
CA LEU A 76 6.03 17.64 12.67
C LEU A 76 5.49 18.70 11.70
N SER A 77 4.47 18.38 10.89
CA SER A 77 3.85 19.32 9.94
C SER A 77 2.75 20.19 10.55
N GLY A 78 2.31 19.89 11.78
CA GLY A 78 1.18 20.54 12.43
C GLY A 78 -0.20 20.07 11.95
N ALA A 79 -0.25 18.97 11.19
CA ALA A 79 -1.51 18.36 10.74
C ALA A 79 -2.19 17.57 11.88
N LYS A 80 -3.43 17.16 11.63
CA LYS A 80 -4.19 16.32 12.59
C LYS A 80 -3.52 14.97 12.79
N THR A 81 -3.71 14.41 13.98
CA THR A 81 -3.12 13.13 14.36
C THR A 81 -4.19 12.13 14.81
N SER A 82 -3.94 10.84 14.57
CA SER A 82 -4.74 9.73 15.10
C SER A 82 -6.26 9.90 14.84
N ALA A 83 -7.07 9.79 15.88
CA ALA A 83 -8.53 9.86 15.80
C ALA A 83 -9.09 11.25 15.40
N THR A 84 -8.26 12.28 15.36
CA THR A 84 -8.67 13.62 14.90
C THR A 84 -8.60 13.81 13.39
N VAL A 85 -7.93 12.89 12.67
CA VAL A 85 -7.89 12.86 11.21
C VAL A 85 -9.30 12.55 10.69
N GLY A 86 -9.78 13.34 9.74
CA GLY A 86 -11.08 13.11 9.11
C GLY A 86 -11.14 11.80 8.32
N GLU A 87 -12.31 11.18 8.25
CA GLU A 87 -12.49 9.94 7.48
C GLU A 87 -12.36 10.18 5.97
N LEU A 88 -11.66 9.28 5.28
CA LEU A 88 -11.40 9.39 3.82
C LEU A 88 -12.68 9.39 2.97
N TYR A 89 -13.72 8.72 3.43
CA TYR A 89 -14.98 8.56 2.70
C TYR A 89 -16.13 9.38 3.29
N ASP A 90 -15.82 10.32 4.19
CA ASP A 90 -16.81 11.22 4.75
C ASP A 90 -17.10 12.38 3.78
N LEU A 91 -18.26 12.36 3.16
CA LEU A 91 -18.74 13.41 2.24
C LEU A 91 -19.36 14.61 2.95
N SER A 92 -19.34 14.66 4.30
CA SER A 92 -19.92 15.78 5.08
C SER A 92 -19.15 17.10 4.95
N GLY A 93 -18.04 17.10 4.22
CA GLY A 93 -17.16 18.27 4.02
C GLY A 93 -16.11 18.44 5.11
N CYS A 94 -15.91 17.44 5.96
CA CYS A 94 -14.84 17.45 6.95
C CYS A 94 -13.48 17.23 6.23
N HIS A 95 -12.58 18.20 6.35
CA HIS A 95 -11.22 18.06 5.82
C HIS A 95 -10.43 17.04 6.64
N GLN A 96 -9.71 16.14 5.96
CA GLN A 96 -8.84 15.15 6.62
C GLN A 96 -7.68 15.82 7.35
N ASP A 97 -7.12 16.89 6.80
CA ASP A 97 -5.97 17.63 7.34
C ASP A 97 -4.77 16.70 7.54
N LEU A 98 -4.26 16.17 6.41
CA LEU A 98 -3.14 15.24 6.35
C LEU A 98 -1.82 15.97 6.13
N GLY A 99 -0.78 15.53 6.83
CA GLY A 99 0.60 15.94 6.60
C GLY A 99 1.38 14.88 5.83
N PHE A 100 2.48 15.33 5.21
CA PHE A 100 3.39 14.47 4.47
C PHE A 100 4.84 14.74 4.90
N PHE A 101 5.66 13.71 4.91
CA PHE A 101 7.09 13.81 5.11
C PHE A 101 7.84 13.25 3.90
N PHE A 102 8.75 14.06 3.36
CA PHE A 102 9.65 13.67 2.27
C PHE A 102 11.09 13.78 2.73
N GLY A 103 11.89 12.75 2.49
CA GLY A 103 13.30 12.72 2.81
C GLY A 103 14.14 12.24 1.63
N VAL A 104 15.31 12.81 1.45
CA VAL A 104 16.29 12.41 0.43
C VAL A 104 17.65 12.20 1.07
N LEU A 105 18.26 11.06 0.77
CA LEU A 105 19.64 10.77 1.18
C LEU A 105 20.56 10.84 -0.04
N ASN A 106 21.54 11.77 -0.01
CA ASN A 106 22.56 11.83 -1.02
C ASN A 106 23.60 10.72 -0.81
N VAL A 107 23.46 9.62 -1.53
CA VAL A 107 24.36 8.47 -1.44
C VAL A 107 25.80 8.85 -1.76
N GLY A 108 26.02 9.70 -2.78
CA GLY A 108 27.35 10.16 -3.17
C GLY A 108 28.08 11.00 -2.10
N GLY A 109 27.35 11.54 -1.12
CA GLY A 109 27.92 12.22 0.05
C GLY A 109 28.40 11.27 1.16
N VAL A 110 28.06 9.98 1.08
CA VAL A 110 28.38 8.97 2.10
C VAL A 110 29.36 7.92 1.56
N THR A 111 29.14 7.46 0.33
CA THR A 111 29.96 6.41 -0.31
C THR A 111 29.96 6.60 -1.84
N ASP A 112 30.84 5.87 -2.52
CA ASP A 112 30.84 5.81 -3.99
C ASP A 112 29.52 5.21 -4.50
N LEU A 113 28.90 5.86 -5.48
CA LEU A 113 27.58 5.46 -6.01
C LEU A 113 27.63 4.08 -6.68
N ASN A 114 28.67 3.79 -7.48
CA ASN A 114 28.78 2.50 -8.15
C ASN A 114 28.97 1.37 -7.13
N ARG A 115 29.76 1.62 -6.08
CA ARG A 115 29.95 0.66 -4.99
C ARG A 115 28.62 0.40 -4.27
N PHE A 116 27.83 1.43 -4.01
CA PHE A 116 26.52 1.29 -3.39
C PHE A 116 25.56 0.46 -4.26
N GLU A 117 25.43 0.80 -5.53
CA GLU A 117 24.53 0.12 -6.47
C GLU A 117 24.92 -1.37 -6.66
N ASN A 118 26.20 -1.67 -6.80
CA ASN A 118 26.69 -3.06 -6.87
C ASN A 118 26.42 -3.82 -5.54
N SER A 119 26.51 -3.15 -4.40
CA SER A 119 26.21 -3.75 -3.10
C SER A 119 24.70 -4.07 -2.98
N VAL A 120 23.84 -3.20 -3.48
CA VAL A 120 22.39 -3.46 -3.54
C VAL A 120 22.08 -4.65 -4.46
N ASP A 121 22.69 -4.72 -5.65
CA ASP A 121 22.55 -5.86 -6.57
C ASP A 121 22.98 -7.17 -5.92
N SER A 122 24.13 -7.16 -5.24
CA SER A 122 24.65 -8.35 -4.54
C SER A 122 23.71 -8.78 -3.40
N LEU A 123 23.17 -7.84 -2.64
CA LEU A 123 22.21 -8.11 -1.56
C LEU A 123 20.94 -8.75 -2.13
N ILE A 124 20.34 -8.16 -3.17
CA ILE A 124 19.13 -8.69 -3.81
C ILE A 124 19.39 -10.09 -4.37
N THR A 125 20.53 -10.30 -5.05
CA THR A 125 20.92 -11.61 -5.58
C THR A 125 21.01 -12.65 -4.47
N SER A 126 21.70 -12.33 -3.38
CA SER A 126 21.82 -13.22 -2.20
C SER A 126 20.46 -13.59 -1.59
N MET A 127 19.51 -12.63 -1.50
CA MET A 127 18.16 -12.91 -1.03
C MET A 127 17.42 -13.86 -1.97
N LYS A 128 17.48 -13.61 -3.28
CA LYS A 128 16.76 -14.41 -4.29
C LYS A 128 17.31 -15.82 -4.45
N GLU A 129 18.60 -16.04 -4.21
CA GLU A 129 19.27 -17.33 -4.23
C GLU A 129 19.14 -18.12 -2.91
N SER A 130 18.60 -17.50 -1.87
CA SER A 130 18.41 -18.17 -0.59
C SER A 130 17.47 -19.38 -0.71
N PRO A 131 17.63 -20.41 0.16
CA PRO A 131 16.73 -21.55 0.22
C PRO A 131 15.27 -21.06 0.41
N LYS A 132 14.38 -21.58 -0.43
CA LYS A 132 12.96 -21.21 -0.39
C LYS A 132 12.22 -22.02 0.65
N ALA A 133 11.23 -21.41 1.29
CA ALA A 133 10.29 -22.13 2.14
C ALA A 133 9.48 -23.16 1.33
N ALA A 134 8.96 -24.17 1.97
CA ALA A 134 8.13 -25.19 1.34
C ALA A 134 6.92 -24.56 0.64
N GLY A 135 6.70 -24.91 -0.63
CA GLY A 135 5.61 -24.37 -1.45
C GLY A 135 5.87 -22.99 -2.07
N VAL A 136 7.02 -22.36 -1.81
CA VAL A 136 7.38 -21.06 -2.40
C VAL A 136 8.14 -21.27 -3.71
N GLY A 137 7.59 -20.80 -4.82
CA GLY A 137 8.20 -20.90 -6.15
C GLY A 137 9.32 -19.88 -6.41
N GLU A 138 9.16 -18.65 -5.93
CA GLU A 138 10.10 -17.55 -6.14
C GLU A 138 10.14 -16.64 -4.91
N ILE A 139 11.29 -16.04 -4.62
CA ILE A 139 11.49 -14.99 -3.64
C ILE A 139 11.40 -13.64 -4.38
N PHE A 140 10.48 -12.79 -3.98
CA PHE A 140 10.33 -11.45 -4.51
C PHE A 140 10.92 -10.42 -3.54
N VAL A 141 11.57 -9.40 -4.09
CA VAL A 141 11.87 -8.18 -3.35
C VAL A 141 10.83 -7.10 -3.65
N ALA A 142 10.70 -6.12 -2.78
CA ALA A 142 9.70 -5.07 -2.91
C ALA A 142 9.87 -4.30 -4.23
N GLY A 143 8.76 -4.11 -4.95
CA GLY A 143 8.69 -3.49 -6.28
C GLY A 143 8.67 -4.48 -7.45
N GLU A 144 9.18 -5.72 -7.30
CA GLU A 144 9.24 -6.67 -8.43
C GLU A 144 7.86 -7.12 -8.93
N ILE A 145 6.93 -7.36 -8.02
CA ILE A 145 5.56 -7.79 -8.39
C ILE A 145 4.84 -6.65 -9.11
N GLU A 146 4.97 -5.44 -8.60
CA GLU A 146 4.39 -4.23 -9.18
C GLU A 146 4.95 -3.96 -10.58
N ASN A 147 6.27 -4.03 -10.74
CA ASN A 147 6.93 -3.88 -12.03
C ASN A 147 6.49 -4.93 -13.06
N ARG A 148 6.33 -6.20 -12.64
CA ARG A 148 5.80 -7.25 -13.52
C ARG A 148 4.37 -6.96 -13.95
N LYS A 149 3.50 -6.59 -13.00
CA LYS A 149 2.11 -6.23 -13.29
C LYS A 149 2.02 -5.02 -14.21
N GLN A 150 2.85 -4.00 -13.96
CA GLN A 150 2.90 -2.81 -14.80
C GLN A 150 3.23 -3.17 -16.26
N LYS A 151 4.26 -4.01 -16.50
CA LYS A 151 4.64 -4.45 -17.85
C LYS A 151 3.50 -5.22 -18.54
N ILE A 152 2.80 -6.09 -17.80
CA ILE A 152 1.63 -6.81 -18.33
C ILE A 152 0.51 -5.84 -18.67
N SER A 153 0.16 -4.93 -17.74
CA SER A 153 -0.91 -3.95 -17.96
C SER A 153 -0.60 -2.98 -19.11
N GLN A 154 0.65 -2.64 -19.33
CA GLN A 154 1.05 -1.82 -20.48
C GLN A 154 0.93 -2.57 -21.82
N ALA A 155 1.11 -3.89 -21.83
CA ALA A 155 1.02 -4.71 -23.03
C ALA A 155 -0.42 -5.17 -23.33
N GLU A 156 -1.20 -5.48 -22.31
CA GLU A 156 -2.49 -6.17 -22.42
C GLU A 156 -3.69 -5.30 -21.98
N GLY A 157 -3.42 -4.11 -21.44
CA GLY A 157 -4.43 -3.25 -20.84
C GLY A 157 -4.71 -3.60 -19.37
N VAL A 158 -5.65 -2.88 -18.78
CA VAL A 158 -6.09 -3.06 -17.38
C VAL A 158 -7.48 -3.66 -17.36
N ASN A 159 -7.63 -4.80 -16.70
CA ASN A 159 -8.95 -5.41 -16.52
C ASN A 159 -9.75 -4.65 -15.45
N ILE A 160 -10.84 -4.03 -15.86
CA ILE A 160 -11.74 -3.27 -14.99
C ILE A 160 -13.06 -4.07 -14.87
N SER A 161 -13.52 -4.31 -13.64
CA SER A 161 -14.77 -5.03 -13.40
C SER A 161 -15.99 -4.19 -13.81
N ASP A 162 -17.08 -4.85 -14.22
CA ASP A 162 -18.34 -4.19 -14.58
C ASP A 162 -18.90 -3.30 -13.46
N ALA A 163 -18.63 -3.65 -12.20
CA ALA A 163 -19.03 -2.82 -11.05
C ALA A 163 -18.32 -1.47 -11.06
N VAL A 164 -17.00 -1.46 -11.29
CA VAL A 164 -16.21 -0.24 -11.39
C VAL A 164 -16.59 0.57 -12.63
N ILE A 165 -16.86 -0.09 -13.77
CA ILE A 165 -17.33 0.60 -14.98
C ILE A 165 -18.65 1.33 -14.72
N ARG A 166 -19.58 0.73 -13.99
CA ARG A 166 -20.84 1.39 -13.61
C ARG A 166 -20.58 2.62 -12.73
N GLU A 167 -19.76 2.49 -11.69
CA GLU A 167 -19.39 3.61 -10.82
C GLU A 167 -18.73 4.75 -11.62
N LEU A 168 -17.84 4.43 -12.58
CA LEU A 168 -17.19 5.44 -13.43
C LEU A 168 -18.18 6.17 -14.35
N ARG A 169 -19.21 5.47 -14.87
CA ARG A 169 -20.28 6.10 -15.65
C ARG A 169 -21.13 7.05 -14.81
N GLU A 170 -21.47 6.67 -13.59
CA GLU A 170 -22.18 7.55 -12.65
C GLU A 170 -21.35 8.82 -12.34
N VAL A 171 -20.06 8.68 -12.11
CA VAL A 171 -19.14 9.83 -11.90
C VAL A 171 -19.08 10.70 -13.15
N SER A 172 -19.04 10.10 -14.33
CA SER A 172 -19.09 10.82 -15.62
C SER A 172 -20.35 11.67 -15.76
N GLU A 173 -21.52 11.08 -15.47
CA GLU A 173 -22.81 11.79 -15.49
C GLU A 173 -22.84 12.93 -14.47
N MET A 174 -22.39 12.69 -13.24
CA MET A 174 -22.35 13.71 -12.19
C MET A 174 -21.40 14.88 -12.49
N SER A 175 -20.25 14.59 -13.11
CA SER A 175 -19.22 15.59 -13.41
C SER A 175 -19.41 16.31 -14.75
N GLY A 176 -20.22 15.75 -15.65
CA GLY A 176 -20.35 16.22 -17.03
C GLY A 176 -19.11 15.94 -17.90
N ILE A 177 -18.17 15.12 -17.42
CA ILE A 177 -16.97 14.70 -18.17
C ILE A 177 -17.28 13.38 -18.86
N PRO A 178 -17.18 13.27 -20.21
CA PRO A 178 -17.45 12.03 -20.92
C PRO A 178 -16.55 10.87 -20.42
N PHE A 179 -17.16 9.71 -20.23
CA PHE A 179 -16.43 8.48 -19.95
C PHE A 179 -16.08 7.82 -21.30
N GLU A 180 -14.84 8.00 -21.72
CA GLU A 180 -14.30 7.38 -22.93
C GLU A 180 -13.37 6.24 -22.53
N CYS A 181 -13.78 4.98 -22.77
CA CYS A 181 -12.95 3.79 -22.62
C CYS A 181 -13.01 2.99 -23.91
N GLU A 182 -11.86 2.65 -24.45
CA GLU A 182 -11.74 1.62 -25.47
C GLU A 182 -11.72 0.25 -24.77
N PHE A 183 -12.64 -0.65 -25.12
CA PHE A 183 -12.74 -2.00 -24.59
C PHE A 183 -12.24 -3.02 -25.62
#